data_1f1fa8eb0c769ef91f687f6b8ac9d1c7
#
_entry.id   1f1fa8eb0c769ef91f687f6b8ac9d1c7
#
_cell.length_a   1.000
_cell.length_b   1.000
_cell.length_c   1.000
_cell.angle_alpha   90.00
_cell.angle_beta   90.00
_cell.angle_gamma   90.00
#
_symmetry.space_group_name_H-M   'P 1'
#
loop_
_entity.id
_entity.type
_entity.pdbx_description
1 polymer ?
#
loop_
_entity_poly.entity_id
_entity_poly.type
_entity_poly.pdbx_seq_one_letter_code
_entity_poly.pdbx_strand_id
1 'polypeptide(L)'
;NLEWEKTKAWNIGLDFSFLNGRLTANMDYYLKKTTDMIMSQRLPSFSGFGSIMANLGEVQNQGFEIALNSTNIQNRNFIWNTSVGFSINKNKINHIYYDYDENGVEKDDTSNGWFIGQAIGTIWYYETDGVWQNTPEDIASAALVGQKPGDPKVVNHYTDCLLYTSDAADE
;
A
#
# COMPACT_ATOMS: atom_id res chain seq x y z
N ASN A 1 -25.10 -1.21 14.94
CA ASN A 1 -25.09 -2.62 14.51
C ASN A 1 -24.02 -2.79 13.43
N LEU A 2 -23.14 -3.79 13.60
CA LEU A 2 -22.20 -4.17 12.55
C LEU A 2 -22.91 -4.97 11.47
N GLU A 3 -22.55 -4.71 10.22
CA GLU A 3 -23.02 -5.44 9.05
C GLU A 3 -21.88 -6.29 8.47
N TRP A 4 -22.22 -7.19 7.56
CA TRP A 4 -21.23 -7.96 6.81
C TRP A 4 -20.56 -7.11 5.74
N GLU A 5 -19.27 -7.30 5.58
CA GLU A 5 -18.52 -6.75 4.44
C GLU A 5 -19.11 -7.24 3.12
N LYS A 6 -19.17 -6.36 2.13
CA LYS A 6 -19.75 -6.65 0.82
C LYS A 6 -18.68 -6.54 -0.25
N THR A 7 -18.48 -7.61 -1.02
CA THR A 7 -17.57 -7.59 -2.17
C THR A 7 -18.36 -7.73 -3.47
N LYS A 8 -18.18 -6.75 -4.36
CA LYS A 8 -18.60 -6.81 -5.76
C LYS A 8 -17.39 -7.12 -6.63
N ALA A 9 -17.50 -8.09 -7.51
CA ALA A 9 -16.42 -8.49 -8.39
C ALA A 9 -16.90 -8.58 -9.85
N TRP A 10 -16.05 -8.09 -10.75
CA TRP A 10 -16.13 -8.31 -12.18
C TRP A 10 -14.91 -9.08 -12.61
N ASN A 11 -15.12 -10.10 -13.43
CA ASN A 11 -14.03 -10.86 -14.04
C ASN A 11 -14.37 -11.06 -15.51
N ILE A 12 -13.41 -10.76 -16.39
CA ILE A 12 -13.50 -10.97 -17.83
C ILE A 12 -12.32 -11.84 -18.21
N GLY A 13 -12.60 -13.08 -18.62
CA GLY A 13 -11.61 -14.05 -19.09
C GLY A 13 -11.71 -14.27 -20.60
N LEU A 14 -10.57 -14.50 -21.22
CA LEU A 14 -10.45 -14.87 -22.63
C LEU A 14 -9.48 -16.03 -22.76
N ASP A 15 -9.98 -17.14 -23.27
CA ASP A 15 -9.20 -18.31 -23.57
C ASP A 15 -9.12 -18.51 -25.08
N PHE A 16 -7.95 -18.73 -25.60
CA PHE A 16 -7.78 -19.03 -27.03
C PHE A 16 -6.70 -20.05 -27.27
N SER A 17 -6.85 -20.74 -28.40
CA SER A 17 -5.95 -21.79 -28.80
C SER A 17 -5.67 -21.68 -30.29
N PHE A 18 -4.38 -21.73 -30.65
CA PHE A 18 -3.90 -21.65 -32.03
C PHE A 18 -3.05 -22.88 -32.37
N LEU A 19 -2.81 -23.07 -33.68
CA LEU A 19 -1.92 -24.10 -34.19
C LEU A 19 -2.30 -25.50 -33.69
N ASN A 20 -3.59 -25.86 -33.77
CA ASN A 20 -4.13 -27.13 -33.30
C ASN A 20 -3.80 -27.45 -31.83
N GLY A 21 -3.87 -26.42 -30.97
CA GLY A 21 -3.60 -26.57 -29.54
C GLY A 21 -2.13 -26.47 -29.14
N ARG A 22 -1.22 -26.22 -30.09
CA ARG A 22 0.20 -26.07 -29.77
C ARG A 22 0.52 -24.73 -29.07
N LEU A 23 -0.32 -23.72 -29.23
CA LEU A 23 -0.24 -22.46 -28.54
C LEU A 23 -1.57 -22.18 -27.90
N THR A 24 -1.60 -22.09 -26.57
CA THR A 24 -2.77 -21.69 -25.81
C THR A 24 -2.46 -20.47 -24.94
N ALA A 25 -3.44 -19.61 -24.80
CA ALA A 25 -3.34 -18.45 -23.92
C ALA A 25 -4.63 -18.28 -23.15
N ASN A 26 -4.47 -17.92 -21.88
CA ASN A 26 -5.53 -17.54 -20.98
C ASN A 26 -5.24 -16.12 -20.52
N MET A 27 -6.21 -15.23 -20.61
CA MET A 27 -6.12 -13.84 -20.18
C MET A 27 -7.29 -13.54 -19.27
N ASP A 28 -7.00 -12.98 -18.11
CA ASP A 28 -8.02 -12.60 -17.14
C ASP A 28 -7.80 -11.16 -16.69
N TYR A 29 -8.89 -10.41 -16.68
CA TYR A 29 -8.94 -9.09 -16.03
C TYR A 29 -10.01 -9.12 -14.95
N TYR A 30 -9.66 -8.66 -13.76
CA TYR A 30 -10.60 -8.59 -12.66
C TYR A 30 -10.60 -7.23 -11.98
N LEU A 31 -11.76 -6.87 -11.47
CA LEU A 31 -11.99 -5.71 -10.62
C LEU A 31 -12.85 -6.14 -9.43
N LYS A 32 -12.33 -5.99 -8.22
CA LYS A 32 -13.04 -6.29 -6.97
C LYS A 32 -13.12 -5.03 -6.13
N LYS A 33 -14.29 -4.73 -5.61
CA LYS A 33 -14.57 -3.62 -4.73
C LYS A 33 -15.22 -4.15 -3.45
N THR A 34 -14.54 -3.98 -2.32
CA THR A 34 -15.05 -4.35 -1.00
C THR A 34 -15.45 -3.10 -0.26
N THR A 35 -16.68 -3.05 0.19
CA THR A 35 -17.29 -1.95 0.95
C THR A 35 -17.70 -2.44 2.34
N ASP A 36 -18.02 -1.51 3.21
CA ASP A 36 -18.49 -1.78 4.57
C ASP A 36 -17.45 -2.61 5.38
N MET A 37 -16.16 -2.41 5.12
CA MET A 37 -15.10 -3.11 5.84
C MET A 37 -15.16 -2.77 7.32
N ILE A 38 -15.03 -3.80 8.17
CA ILE A 38 -15.05 -3.61 9.62
C ILE A 38 -13.69 -3.06 10.06
N MET A 39 -13.68 -1.82 10.49
CA MET A 39 -12.47 -1.10 10.90
C MET A 39 -12.60 -0.56 12.32
N SER A 40 -11.47 -0.43 13.02
CA SER A 40 -11.41 0.18 14.34
C SER A 40 -11.20 1.69 14.20
N GLN A 41 -12.24 2.46 14.51
CA GLN A 41 -12.17 3.91 14.55
C GLN A 41 -11.85 4.40 15.95
N ARG A 42 -10.82 5.22 16.09
CA ARG A 42 -10.49 5.86 17.37
C ARG A 42 -11.55 6.90 17.71
N LEU A 43 -11.91 6.94 18.98
CA LEU A 43 -12.83 7.95 19.51
C LEU A 43 -12.08 9.00 20.32
N PRO A 44 -12.62 10.24 20.37
CA PRO A 44 -12.10 11.25 21.26
C PRO A 44 -12.11 10.77 22.71
N SER A 45 -11.07 11.13 23.48
CA SER A 45 -10.87 10.66 24.86
C SER A 45 -12.02 11.01 25.82
N PHE A 46 -12.77 12.05 25.53
CA PHE A 46 -13.95 12.43 26.36
C PHE A 46 -15.14 11.47 26.23
N SER A 47 -15.13 10.58 25.21
CA SER A 47 -16.21 9.58 25.03
C SER A 47 -16.16 8.44 26.05
N GLY A 48 -15.04 8.27 26.76
CA GLY A 48 -14.81 7.16 27.68
C GLY A 48 -14.44 5.83 27.02
N PHE A 49 -14.41 5.79 25.69
CA PHE A 49 -14.01 4.63 24.90
C PHE A 49 -12.82 4.98 24.02
N GLY A 50 -11.84 4.08 23.90
CA GLY A 50 -10.66 4.31 23.05
C GLY A 50 -10.95 4.17 21.57
N SER A 51 -11.80 3.22 21.21
CA SER A 51 -12.20 2.96 19.81
C SER A 51 -13.51 2.21 19.75
N ILE A 52 -14.14 2.24 18.58
CA ILE A 52 -15.28 1.40 18.22
C ILE A 52 -14.98 0.66 16.91
N MET A 53 -15.62 -0.50 16.76
CA MET A 53 -15.68 -1.19 15.47
C MET A 53 -16.87 -0.67 14.67
N ALA A 54 -16.65 -0.27 13.43
CA ALA A 54 -17.68 0.24 12.56
C ALA A 54 -17.46 -0.27 11.12
N ASN A 55 -18.54 -0.35 10.35
CA ASN A 55 -18.48 -0.67 8.93
C ASN A 55 -18.08 0.58 8.14
N LEU A 56 -16.81 0.76 8.00
CA LEU A 56 -16.19 1.88 7.34
C LEU A 56 -15.18 1.34 6.32
N GLY A 57 -14.79 2.19 5.42
CA GLY A 57 -13.75 1.84 4.48
C GLY A 57 -14.23 1.09 3.24
N GLU A 58 -13.53 1.37 2.20
CA GLU A 58 -13.71 0.81 0.89
C GLU A 58 -12.37 0.59 0.22
N VAL A 59 -12.16 -0.63 -0.27
CA VAL A 59 -10.93 -1.03 -0.95
C VAL A 59 -11.26 -1.59 -2.33
N GLN A 60 -10.45 -1.21 -3.30
CA GLN A 60 -10.52 -1.70 -4.66
C GLN A 60 -9.27 -2.51 -4.99
N ASN A 61 -9.47 -3.69 -5.57
CA ASN A 61 -8.42 -4.51 -6.15
C ASN A 61 -8.71 -4.73 -7.62
N GLN A 62 -7.71 -4.56 -8.47
CA GLN A 62 -7.81 -4.84 -9.90
C GLN A 62 -6.52 -5.49 -10.37
N GLY A 63 -6.65 -6.38 -11.34
CA GLY A 63 -5.49 -7.07 -11.87
C GLY A 63 -5.73 -7.60 -13.26
N PHE A 64 -4.62 -7.89 -13.90
CA PHE A 64 -4.54 -8.55 -15.19
C PHE A 64 -3.59 -9.72 -15.09
N GLU A 65 -4.01 -10.86 -15.60
CA GLU A 65 -3.23 -12.09 -15.62
C GLU A 65 -3.20 -12.63 -17.05
N ILE A 66 -2.07 -13.18 -17.46
CA ILE A 66 -1.91 -13.87 -18.72
C ILE A 66 -1.05 -15.10 -18.50
N ALA A 67 -1.51 -16.23 -19.02
CA ALA A 67 -0.73 -17.45 -19.08
C ALA A 67 -0.66 -17.92 -20.55
N LEU A 68 0.55 -18.15 -21.01
CA LEU A 68 0.85 -18.65 -22.34
C LEU A 68 1.51 -20.01 -22.23
N ASN A 69 0.99 -20.99 -22.95
CA ASN A 69 1.61 -22.31 -23.06
C ASN A 69 1.86 -22.64 -24.54
N SER A 70 3.04 -23.11 -24.82
CA SER A 70 3.48 -23.44 -26.18
C SER A 70 4.18 -24.78 -26.24
N THR A 71 3.78 -25.62 -27.19
CA THR A 71 4.50 -26.82 -27.59
C THR A 71 5.42 -26.45 -28.76
N ASN A 72 6.68 -26.13 -28.47
CA ASN A 72 7.64 -25.63 -29.46
C ASN A 72 8.08 -26.75 -30.38
N ILE A 73 8.49 -27.88 -29.79
CA ILE A 73 8.91 -29.06 -30.53
C ILE A 73 8.18 -30.27 -29.95
N GLN A 74 7.66 -31.09 -30.85
CA GLN A 74 7.06 -32.38 -30.49
C GLN A 74 7.43 -33.41 -31.56
N ASN A 75 8.44 -34.21 -31.26
CA ASN A 75 8.91 -35.30 -32.08
C ASN A 75 8.81 -36.61 -31.28
N ARG A 76 9.06 -37.75 -31.97
CA ARG A 76 9.01 -39.07 -31.36
C ARG A 76 9.95 -39.23 -30.15
N ASN A 77 11.08 -38.53 -30.14
CA ASN A 77 12.14 -38.67 -29.16
C ASN A 77 12.39 -37.41 -28.32
N PHE A 78 11.71 -36.30 -28.63
CA PHE A 78 11.93 -35.03 -27.96
C PHE A 78 10.68 -34.17 -27.96
N ILE A 79 10.29 -33.67 -26.77
CA ILE A 79 9.21 -32.72 -26.57
C ILE A 79 9.74 -31.54 -25.81
N TRP A 80 9.48 -30.34 -26.34
CA TRP A 80 9.80 -29.09 -25.67
C TRP A 80 8.57 -28.21 -25.56
N ASN A 81 8.15 -27.99 -24.31
CA ASN A 81 7.06 -27.09 -23.95
C ASN A 81 7.61 -25.87 -23.23
N THR A 82 6.97 -24.73 -23.44
CA THR A 82 7.25 -23.48 -22.73
C THR A 82 5.97 -22.98 -22.12
N SER A 83 6.01 -22.60 -20.84
CA SER A 83 4.93 -21.91 -20.15
C SER A 83 5.45 -20.57 -19.61
N VAL A 84 4.71 -19.50 -19.88
CA VAL A 84 5.00 -18.15 -19.40
C VAL A 84 3.75 -17.60 -18.74
N GLY A 85 3.89 -17.16 -17.50
CA GLY A 85 2.84 -16.47 -16.74
C GLY A 85 3.27 -15.06 -16.40
N PHE A 86 2.36 -14.12 -16.55
CA PHE A 86 2.53 -12.74 -16.09
C PHE A 86 1.27 -12.31 -15.36
N SER A 87 1.45 -11.66 -14.21
CA SER A 87 0.34 -11.07 -13.45
C SER A 87 0.73 -9.71 -12.91
N ILE A 88 -0.22 -8.80 -12.92
CA ILE A 88 -0.12 -7.51 -12.26
C ILE A 88 -1.37 -7.27 -11.44
N ASN A 89 -1.18 -6.91 -10.19
CA ASN A 89 -2.26 -6.57 -9.28
C ASN A 89 -2.01 -5.19 -8.69
N LYS A 90 -3.07 -4.39 -8.61
CA LYS A 90 -3.06 -3.09 -7.92
C LYS A 90 -4.24 -3.06 -6.97
N ASN A 91 -3.97 -2.70 -5.72
CA ASN A 91 -5.01 -2.38 -4.77
C ASN A 91 -4.92 -0.90 -4.40
N LYS A 92 -6.02 -0.32 -3.98
CA LYS A 92 -6.05 1.01 -3.40
C LYS A 92 -7.18 1.16 -2.40
N ILE A 93 -6.96 1.99 -1.43
CA ILE A 93 -7.97 2.45 -0.48
C ILE A 93 -8.77 3.55 -1.17
N ASN A 94 -10.09 3.39 -1.29
CA ASN A 94 -10.97 4.41 -1.83
C ASN A 94 -11.53 5.30 -0.71
N HIS A 95 -11.89 4.69 0.42
CA HIS A 95 -12.41 5.38 1.61
C HIS A 95 -11.91 4.69 2.88
N ILE A 96 -11.76 5.46 3.95
CA ILE A 96 -11.35 4.94 5.26
C ILE A 96 -12.50 5.13 6.25
N TYR A 97 -12.73 6.35 6.74
CA TYR A 97 -13.72 6.64 7.79
C TYR A 97 -14.83 7.58 7.33
N TYR A 98 -14.79 8.06 6.07
CA TYR A 98 -15.66 9.12 5.56
C TYR A 98 -15.59 10.40 6.41
N ASP A 99 -14.44 10.66 7.04
CA ASP A 99 -14.15 11.89 7.77
C ASP A 99 -13.43 12.89 6.82
N TYR A 100 -14.06 14.03 6.64
CA TYR A 100 -13.62 15.03 5.65
C TYR A 100 -13.04 16.26 6.35
N ASP A 101 -12.06 16.89 5.74
CA ASP A 101 -11.53 18.18 6.16
C ASP A 101 -12.47 19.34 5.74
N GLU A 102 -12.07 20.58 6.06
CA GLU A 102 -12.81 21.80 5.72
C GLU A 102 -12.95 22.03 4.20
N ASN A 103 -12.09 21.39 3.40
CA ASN A 103 -12.10 21.47 1.95
C ASN A 103 -12.89 20.33 1.30
N GLY A 104 -13.46 19.41 2.09
CA GLY A 104 -14.19 18.26 1.61
C GLY A 104 -13.29 17.11 1.13
N VAL A 105 -12.03 17.09 1.54
CA VAL A 105 -11.09 15.99 1.26
C VAL A 105 -11.12 15.01 2.42
N GLU A 106 -11.31 13.73 2.12
CA GLU A 106 -11.31 12.70 3.15
C GLU A 106 -9.90 12.54 3.74
N LYS A 107 -9.84 12.48 5.08
CA LYS A 107 -8.56 12.44 5.81
C LYS A 107 -7.94 11.06 5.76
N ASP A 108 -6.63 11.05 5.60
CA ASP A 108 -5.81 9.85 5.72
C ASP A 108 -5.66 9.41 7.20
N ASP A 109 -5.45 8.14 7.43
CA ASP A 109 -5.08 7.60 8.74
C ASP A 109 -3.57 7.31 8.78
N THR A 110 -2.81 8.33 9.08
CA THR A 110 -1.35 8.24 9.20
C THR A 110 -0.91 7.33 10.34
N SER A 111 -1.73 7.18 11.39
CA SER A 111 -1.43 6.33 12.54
C SER A 111 -1.43 4.84 12.19
N ASN A 112 -2.29 4.43 11.27
CA ASN A 112 -2.36 3.07 10.76
C ASN A 112 -1.64 2.91 9.41
N GLY A 113 -1.09 3.99 8.84
CA GLY A 113 -0.44 3.98 7.54
C GLY A 113 -1.42 3.77 6.37
N TRP A 114 -2.65 4.23 6.52
CA TRP A 114 -3.69 4.13 5.50
C TRP A 114 -3.88 5.47 4.79
N PHE A 115 -3.61 5.47 3.50
CA PHE A 115 -3.68 6.65 2.65
C PHE A 115 -4.69 6.45 1.54
N ILE A 116 -5.62 7.38 1.38
CA ILE A 116 -6.65 7.31 0.33
C ILE A 116 -5.99 7.41 -1.03
N GLY A 117 -6.38 6.53 -1.94
CA GLY A 117 -5.78 6.43 -3.27
C GLY A 117 -4.49 5.61 -3.33
N GLN A 118 -3.89 5.24 -2.19
CA GLN A 118 -2.70 4.41 -2.11
C GLN A 118 -3.03 2.94 -1.84
N ALA A 119 -2.03 2.08 -1.98
CA ALA A 119 -2.16 0.65 -1.69
C ALA A 119 -2.26 0.40 -0.17
N ILE A 120 -3.00 -0.65 0.20
CA ILE A 120 -2.94 -1.18 1.57
C ILE A 120 -1.50 -1.68 1.81
N GLY A 121 -0.91 -1.28 2.93
CA GLY A 121 0.46 -1.61 3.28
C GLY A 121 1.49 -0.72 2.60
N THR A 122 1.09 0.46 2.13
CA THR A 122 2.03 1.52 1.75
C THR A 122 2.94 1.81 2.93
N ILE A 123 4.24 1.69 2.71
CA ILE A 123 5.23 2.03 3.73
C ILE A 123 5.36 3.55 3.73
N TRP A 124 4.99 4.14 4.86
CA TRP A 124 5.19 5.56 5.11
C TRP A 124 6.31 5.73 6.12
N TYR A 125 7.34 6.45 5.75
CA TYR A 125 8.50 6.67 6.60
C TYR A 125 9.12 8.04 6.28
N TYR A 126 10.02 8.48 7.13
CA TYR A 126 10.78 9.71 6.90
C TYR A 126 11.67 9.54 5.66
N GLU A 127 11.74 10.56 4.84
CA GLU A 127 12.74 10.63 3.79
C GLU A 127 14.13 10.74 4.41
N THR A 128 15.07 9.95 3.92
CA THR A 128 16.42 9.91 4.48
C THR A 128 17.46 10.28 3.42
N ASP A 129 18.44 11.08 3.82
CA ASP A 129 19.62 11.44 3.02
C ASP A 129 20.86 10.71 3.56
N GLY A 130 20.86 9.39 3.39
CA GLY A 130 21.93 8.53 3.86
C GLY A 130 21.96 8.35 5.38
N VAL A 131 23.16 8.23 5.92
CA VAL A 131 23.41 8.05 7.36
C VAL A 131 24.42 9.10 7.87
N TRP A 132 24.30 9.46 9.12
CA TRP A 132 25.27 10.32 9.78
C TRP A 132 26.67 9.70 9.74
N GLN A 133 27.64 10.45 9.21
CA GLN A 133 29.01 9.98 9.10
C GLN A 133 29.76 10.21 10.42
N ASN A 134 30.89 9.52 10.59
CA ASN A 134 31.76 9.69 11.75
C ASN A 134 32.73 10.86 11.53
N THR A 135 32.21 12.03 11.16
CA THR A 135 32.93 13.30 11.03
C THR A 135 32.56 14.21 12.18
N PRO A 136 33.45 15.15 12.60
CA PRO A 136 33.12 16.06 13.68
C PRO A 136 31.84 16.88 13.45
N GLU A 137 31.60 17.29 12.21
CA GLU A 137 30.40 18.05 11.81
C GLU A 137 29.13 17.24 11.93
N ASP A 138 29.15 16.00 11.42
CA ASP A 138 27.98 15.09 11.46
C ASP A 138 27.71 14.62 12.90
N ILE A 139 28.75 14.39 13.70
CA ILE A 139 28.59 14.05 15.13
C ILE A 139 27.87 15.16 15.86
N ALA A 140 28.31 16.41 15.65
CA ALA A 140 27.71 17.58 16.29
C ALA A 140 26.26 17.79 15.86
N SER A 141 25.98 17.63 14.55
CA SER A 141 24.63 17.77 13.99
C SER A 141 23.70 16.64 14.42
N ALA A 142 24.16 15.38 14.42
CA ALA A 142 23.41 14.24 14.89
C ALA A 142 23.04 14.36 16.38
N ALA A 143 23.95 14.84 17.20
CA ALA A 143 23.71 15.04 18.63
C ALA A 143 22.57 16.03 18.91
N LEU A 144 22.42 17.08 18.08
CA LEU A 144 21.32 18.04 18.20
C LEU A 144 19.93 17.39 18.03
N VAL A 145 19.87 16.29 17.33
CA VAL A 145 18.61 15.51 17.07
C VAL A 145 18.55 14.22 17.88
N GLY A 146 19.42 14.07 18.88
CA GLY A 146 19.47 12.85 19.68
C GLY A 146 19.92 11.60 18.92
N GLN A 147 20.58 11.78 17.77
CA GLN A 147 21.10 10.71 16.92
C GLN A 147 22.62 10.59 17.02
N LYS A 148 23.18 9.57 16.42
CA LYS A 148 24.62 9.27 16.42
C LYS A 148 25.07 8.82 15.02
N PRO A 149 26.39 8.81 14.75
CA PRO A 149 26.92 8.23 13.53
C PRO A 149 26.41 6.81 13.27
N GLY A 150 25.95 6.55 12.03
CA GLY A 150 25.33 5.30 11.63
C GLY A 150 23.78 5.32 11.67
N ASP A 151 23.18 6.28 12.35
CA ASP A 151 21.71 6.44 12.31
C ASP A 151 21.27 7.09 10.99
N PRO A 152 20.03 6.84 10.51
CA PRO A 152 19.50 7.48 9.32
C PRO A 152 19.41 9.00 9.47
N LYS A 153 19.92 9.74 8.49
CA LYS A 153 19.81 11.18 8.44
C LYS A 153 18.49 11.58 7.81
N VAL A 154 17.56 12.06 8.61
CA VAL A 154 16.22 12.46 8.14
C VAL A 154 16.30 13.81 7.42
N VAL A 155 15.67 13.89 6.25
CA VAL A 155 15.55 15.14 5.47
C VAL A 155 14.55 16.07 6.15
N ASN A 156 14.99 17.28 6.48
CA ASN A 156 14.10 18.31 6.99
C ASN A 156 13.54 19.14 5.82
N HIS A 157 12.26 19.03 5.55
CA HIS A 157 11.56 19.80 4.52
C HIS A 157 11.05 21.17 4.99
N TYR A 158 11.24 21.49 6.27
CA TYR A 158 10.77 22.74 6.85
C TYR A 158 11.96 23.69 7.04
N THR A 159 11.85 24.89 6.46
CA THR A 159 12.90 25.90 6.57
C THR A 159 12.99 26.56 7.93
N ASP A 160 11.93 26.52 8.72
CA ASP A 160 11.80 27.24 9.99
C ASP A 160 11.59 26.34 11.21
N CYS A 161 11.45 25.05 11.02
CA CYS A 161 11.17 24.17 12.13
C CYS A 161 12.43 23.51 12.61
N LEU A 162 12.87 23.95 13.74
CA LEU A 162 13.72 23.14 14.59
C LEU A 162 12.94 21.87 14.91
N LEU A 163 13.36 20.74 14.36
CA LEU A 163 12.81 19.41 14.66
C LEU A 163 12.87 19.05 16.17
N TYR A 164 13.28 20.01 17.02
CA TYR A 164 13.70 19.75 18.39
C TYR A 164 13.06 20.61 19.46
N THR A 165 12.12 21.45 19.13
CA THR A 165 11.67 22.43 20.13
C THR A 165 10.45 22.03 20.90
N SER A 166 9.97 20.79 20.79
CA SER A 166 8.72 20.48 21.47
C SER A 166 8.82 20.24 22.95
N ASP A 167 9.99 19.88 23.49
CA ASP A 167 10.01 19.34 24.85
C ASP A 167 10.85 20.13 25.85
N ALA A 168 11.40 21.26 25.45
CA ALA A 168 12.23 22.04 26.36
C ALA A 168 11.52 23.22 27.03
N ALA A 169 10.21 23.36 26.84
CA ALA A 169 9.46 24.52 27.30
C ALA A 169 8.39 24.22 28.37
N ASP A 170 8.28 22.98 28.82
CA ASP A 170 7.36 22.62 29.92
C ASP A 170 8.14 22.22 31.18
N GLU A 171 8.78 23.20 31.80
CA GLU A 171 9.08 23.23 33.21
C GLU A 171 8.40 24.40 33.87
#